data_511a346f327981c131ac2e99ab158a96
#
_entry.id   511a346f327981c131ac2e99ab158a96
#
_cell.length_a   1.000
_cell.length_b   1.000
_cell.length_c   1.000
_cell.angle_alpha   90.00
_cell.angle_beta   90.00
_cell.angle_gamma   90.00
#
_symmetry.space_group_name_H-M   'P 1'
#
loop_
_entity.id
_entity.type
_entity.pdbx_description
1 polymer ?
#
loop_
_entity_poly.entity_id
_entity_poly.type
_entity_poly.pdbx_seq_one_letter_code
_entity_poly.pdbx_strand_id
1 'polypeptide(L)'
;MTHDIAKFSAAAWQAAHLAGKIIRAAWHQPRSIDYKGPIDLVTSTDRAAEHTIIKVLQRELPSHSILAEEQSEITGVASDYRWVIDPLDGTTNFAHAYPQVAVSIALEFSRQIILGLVYDPLRRECFRAVKGQGATLNDERIRISAVDKLDQALLATGFPYDRRDNADFYLRF
;
A
#
# COMPACT_ATOMS: atom_id res chain seq x y z
N MET A 1 23.25 8.90 -10.51
CA MET A 1 22.60 9.79 -9.50
C MET A 1 22.41 8.99 -8.23
N THR A 2 22.85 9.51 -7.10
CA THR A 2 22.59 8.91 -5.79
C THR A 2 21.22 9.38 -5.32
N HIS A 3 20.27 8.45 -5.13
CA HIS A 3 18.95 8.76 -4.56
C HIS A 3 19.08 9.02 -3.05
N ASP A 4 18.39 10.02 -2.53
CA ASP A 4 18.29 10.24 -1.08
C ASP A 4 17.27 9.27 -0.46
N ILE A 5 17.64 7.99 -0.46
CA ILE A 5 16.80 6.89 0.02
C ILE A 5 16.42 7.08 1.50
N ALA A 6 17.30 7.67 2.31
CA ALA A 6 17.00 7.91 3.72
C ALA A 6 15.83 8.90 3.89
N LYS A 7 15.88 10.04 3.17
CA LYS A 7 14.79 11.02 3.15
C LYS A 7 13.49 10.41 2.60
N PHE A 8 13.57 9.65 1.50
CA PHE A 8 12.40 9.02 0.88
C PHE A 8 11.76 8.00 1.82
N SER A 9 12.57 7.16 2.48
CA SER A 9 12.09 6.18 3.47
C SER A 9 11.43 6.85 4.67
N ALA A 10 12.00 7.95 5.16
CA ALA A 10 11.45 8.70 6.28
C ALA A 10 10.09 9.32 5.93
N ALA A 11 9.96 9.93 4.73
CA ALA A 11 8.72 10.51 4.25
C ALA A 11 7.62 9.44 4.06
N ALA A 12 7.96 8.29 3.45
CA ALA A 12 7.04 7.16 3.28
C ALA A 12 6.57 6.61 4.63
N TRP A 13 7.49 6.41 5.58
CA TRP A 13 7.14 5.95 6.92
C TRP A 13 6.22 6.93 7.65
N GLN A 14 6.53 8.23 7.64
CA GLN A 14 5.70 9.25 8.25
C GLN A 14 4.29 9.24 7.67
N ALA A 15 4.17 9.18 6.36
CA ALA A 15 2.90 9.13 5.64
C ALA A 15 2.09 7.89 6.04
N ALA A 16 2.68 6.68 5.95
CA ALA A 16 2.04 5.43 6.30
C ALA A 16 1.63 5.37 7.78
N HIS A 17 2.50 5.86 8.67
CA HIS A 17 2.20 5.85 10.11
C HIS A 17 1.02 6.76 10.48
N LEU A 18 0.91 7.95 9.87
CA LEU A 18 -0.20 8.86 10.09
C LEU A 18 -1.51 8.31 9.50
N ALA A 19 -1.48 7.75 8.29
CA ALA A 19 -2.62 7.05 7.70
C ALA A 19 -3.06 5.86 8.57
N GLY A 20 -2.11 5.06 9.05
CA GLY A 20 -2.38 3.95 9.95
C GLY A 20 -3.01 4.37 11.28
N LYS A 21 -2.73 5.57 11.80
CA LYS A 21 -3.44 6.13 12.97
C LYS A 21 -4.92 6.37 12.66
N ILE A 22 -5.23 6.88 11.48
CA ILE A 22 -6.61 7.10 11.02
C ILE A 22 -7.34 5.77 10.93
N ILE A 23 -6.74 4.77 10.27
CA ILE A 23 -7.31 3.42 10.12
C ILE A 23 -7.59 2.80 11.50
N ARG A 24 -6.64 2.85 12.45
CA ARG A 24 -6.83 2.32 13.80
C ARG A 24 -7.93 3.05 14.56
N ALA A 25 -8.01 4.37 14.47
CA ALA A 25 -9.05 5.15 15.12
C ALA A 25 -10.44 4.80 14.60
N ALA A 26 -10.57 4.53 13.30
CA ALA A 26 -11.81 4.15 12.64
C ALA A 26 -12.16 2.66 12.81
N TRP A 27 -11.21 1.81 13.25
CA TRP A 27 -11.38 0.35 13.27
C TRP A 27 -12.61 -0.14 14.04
N HIS A 28 -12.93 0.49 15.17
CA HIS A 28 -14.07 0.13 16.02
C HIS A 28 -15.27 1.06 15.84
N GLN A 29 -15.23 1.98 14.87
CA GLN A 29 -16.32 2.92 14.62
C GLN A 29 -17.30 2.36 13.58
N PRO A 30 -18.56 2.82 13.58
CA PRO A 30 -19.48 2.58 12.47
C PRO A 30 -18.85 3.05 11.15
N ARG A 31 -18.93 2.23 10.10
CA ARG A 31 -18.32 2.52 8.82
C ARG A 31 -19.34 3.05 7.84
N SER A 32 -19.07 4.18 7.23
CA SER A 32 -19.78 4.63 6.03
C SER A 32 -19.11 3.97 4.83
N ILE A 33 -19.86 3.16 4.09
CA ILE A 33 -19.39 2.41 2.95
C ILE A 33 -20.04 2.99 1.72
N ASP A 34 -19.24 3.46 0.77
CA ASP A 34 -19.65 3.84 -0.56
C ASP A 34 -19.20 2.76 -1.55
N TYR A 35 -19.83 2.70 -2.72
CA TYR A 35 -19.49 1.76 -3.78
C TYR A 35 -18.97 2.53 -5.00
N LYS A 36 -17.75 2.24 -5.45
CA LYS A 36 -17.20 2.69 -6.72
C LYS A 36 -17.79 1.90 -7.90
N GLY A 37 -18.29 0.69 -7.62
CA GLY A 37 -18.89 -0.25 -8.56
C GLY A 37 -19.74 -1.29 -7.83
N PRO A 38 -20.26 -2.33 -8.51
CA PRO A 38 -21.13 -3.33 -7.89
C PRO A 38 -20.54 -4.07 -6.68
N ILE A 39 -19.22 -4.15 -6.60
CA ILE A 39 -18.47 -4.89 -5.56
C ILE A 39 -17.20 -4.17 -5.09
N ASP A 40 -16.92 -2.98 -5.60
CA ASP A 40 -15.75 -2.18 -5.24
C ASP A 40 -16.14 -1.16 -4.17
N LEU A 41 -15.54 -1.29 -2.99
CA LEU A 41 -15.87 -0.52 -1.80
C LEU A 41 -14.87 0.61 -1.58
N VAL A 42 -15.36 1.74 -1.12
CA VAL A 42 -14.53 2.81 -0.57
C VAL A 42 -15.18 3.33 0.71
N THR A 43 -14.39 3.68 1.70
CA THR A 43 -14.88 4.26 2.94
C THR A 43 -14.36 5.69 3.12
N SER A 44 -14.96 6.44 4.03
CA SER A 44 -14.44 7.75 4.42
C SER A 44 -13.01 7.64 5.01
N THR A 45 -12.65 6.46 5.52
CA THR A 45 -11.33 6.18 6.07
C THR A 45 -10.26 6.11 4.97
N ASP A 46 -10.57 5.48 3.82
CA ASP A 46 -9.67 5.43 2.65
C ASP A 46 -9.31 6.85 2.21
N ARG A 47 -10.33 7.68 1.99
CA ARG A 47 -10.16 9.08 1.55
C ARG A 47 -9.36 9.91 2.56
N ALA A 48 -9.63 9.74 3.87
CA ALA A 48 -8.90 10.47 4.91
C ALA A 48 -7.42 10.01 5.00
N ALA A 49 -7.17 8.72 4.87
CA ALA A 49 -5.83 8.15 4.84
C ALA A 49 -5.06 8.65 3.61
N GLU A 50 -5.67 8.59 2.41
CA GLU A 50 -5.08 9.08 1.17
C GLU A 50 -4.71 10.56 1.25
N HIS A 51 -5.66 11.41 1.66
CA HIS A 51 -5.40 12.84 1.83
C HIS A 51 -4.20 13.10 2.75
N THR A 52 -4.09 12.34 3.83
CA THR A 52 -2.99 12.45 4.80
C THR A 52 -1.66 12.04 4.18
N ILE A 53 -1.61 10.93 3.43
CA ILE A 53 -0.40 10.48 2.73
C ILE A 53 0.05 11.53 1.72
N ILE A 54 -0.86 11.99 0.86
CA ILE A 54 -0.60 13.01 -0.16
C ILE A 54 -0.02 14.28 0.49
N LYS A 55 -0.65 14.78 1.54
CA LYS A 55 -0.21 16.00 2.25
C LYS A 55 1.21 15.87 2.79
N VAL A 56 1.58 14.70 3.34
CA VAL A 56 2.94 14.46 3.84
C VAL A 56 3.93 14.43 2.68
N LEU A 57 3.65 13.65 1.64
CA LEU A 57 4.56 13.50 0.50
C LEU A 57 4.76 14.81 -0.25
N GLN A 58 3.72 15.59 -0.47
CA GLN A 58 3.81 16.92 -1.11
C GLN A 58 4.63 17.92 -0.28
N ARG A 59 4.50 17.89 1.05
CA ARG A 59 5.28 18.75 1.93
C ARG A 59 6.76 18.41 1.91
N GLU A 60 7.10 17.13 2.01
CA GLU A 60 8.49 16.67 2.11
C GLU A 60 9.20 16.61 0.75
N LEU A 61 8.45 16.35 -0.32
CA LEU A 61 8.95 16.05 -1.67
C LEU A 61 8.07 16.70 -2.74
N PRO A 62 7.94 18.04 -2.75
CA PRO A 62 6.96 18.77 -3.57
C PRO A 62 7.15 18.62 -5.09
N SER A 63 8.34 18.21 -5.54
CA SER A 63 8.62 17.98 -6.96
C SER A 63 8.19 16.59 -7.46
N HIS A 64 7.88 15.62 -6.56
CA HIS A 64 7.51 14.28 -6.96
C HIS A 64 6.04 14.21 -7.41
N SER A 65 5.76 13.38 -8.42
CA SER A 65 4.39 13.03 -8.80
C SER A 65 3.81 12.01 -7.83
N ILE A 66 2.48 11.95 -7.73
CA ILE A 66 1.77 10.98 -6.89
C ILE A 66 0.66 10.37 -7.73
N LEU A 67 0.60 9.04 -7.77
CA LEU A 67 -0.50 8.23 -8.28
C LEU A 67 -1.21 7.60 -7.08
N ALA A 68 -2.46 7.98 -6.87
CA ALA A 68 -3.27 7.52 -5.75
C ALA A 68 -4.47 6.72 -6.26
N GLU A 69 -4.96 5.77 -5.46
CA GLU A 69 -6.05 4.87 -5.84
C GLU A 69 -7.40 5.61 -5.93
N GLU A 70 -7.67 6.51 -4.98
CA GLU A 70 -8.97 7.18 -4.85
C GLU A 70 -9.06 8.47 -5.68
N GLN A 71 -7.94 9.10 -5.95
CA GLN A 71 -7.85 10.38 -6.66
C GLN A 71 -7.06 10.22 -7.96
N SER A 72 -7.31 11.16 -8.87
CA SER A 72 -6.53 11.26 -10.10
C SER A 72 -5.06 11.53 -9.80
N GLU A 73 -4.20 11.20 -10.75
CA GLU A 73 -2.76 11.44 -10.68
C GLU A 73 -2.45 12.92 -10.39
N ILE A 74 -1.64 13.17 -9.37
CA ILE A 74 -1.09 14.49 -9.05
C ILE A 74 0.27 14.58 -9.72
N THR A 75 0.35 15.36 -10.79
CA THR A 75 1.59 15.55 -11.53
C THR A 75 2.49 16.54 -10.82
N GLY A 76 3.66 16.09 -10.40
CA GLY A 76 4.74 16.96 -9.91
C GLY A 76 5.42 17.70 -11.09
N VAL A 77 6.20 18.73 -10.77
CA VAL A 77 6.94 19.50 -11.77
C VAL A 77 8.08 18.67 -12.34
N ALA A 78 7.86 18.07 -13.51
CA ALA A 78 8.88 17.40 -14.34
C ALA A 78 9.86 16.50 -13.56
N SER A 79 9.34 15.60 -12.73
CA SER A 79 10.15 14.68 -11.91
C SER A 79 10.09 13.27 -12.45
N ASP A 80 11.23 12.59 -12.50
CA ASP A 80 11.28 11.14 -12.77
C ASP A 80 10.79 10.29 -11.58
N TYR A 81 10.53 10.93 -10.43
CA TYR A 81 10.01 10.27 -9.25
C TYR A 81 8.49 10.31 -9.20
N ARG A 82 7.89 9.14 -8.98
CA ARG A 82 6.45 8.98 -8.79
C ARG A 82 6.17 8.09 -7.59
N TRP A 83 5.40 8.60 -6.65
CA TRP A 83 4.81 7.80 -5.58
C TRP A 83 3.57 7.08 -6.09
N VAL A 84 3.45 5.80 -5.78
CA VAL A 84 2.26 4.99 -6.02
C VAL A 84 1.73 4.59 -4.65
N ILE A 85 0.48 4.96 -4.35
CA ILE A 85 -0.10 4.78 -3.02
C ILE A 85 -1.44 4.06 -3.10
N ASP A 86 -1.62 3.11 -2.21
CA ASP A 86 -2.89 2.54 -1.80
C ASP A 86 -3.08 2.85 -0.31
N PRO A 87 -4.04 3.73 0.02
CA PRO A 87 -4.20 4.25 1.39
C PRO A 87 -4.75 3.22 2.37
N LEU A 88 -5.51 2.24 1.88
CA LEU A 88 -6.13 1.18 2.67
C LEU A 88 -6.35 -0.08 1.82
N ASP A 89 -5.26 -0.79 1.51
CA ASP A 89 -5.34 -2.13 0.91
C ASP A 89 -6.16 -3.06 1.82
N GLY A 90 -7.17 -3.70 1.23
CA GLY A 90 -8.13 -4.51 1.95
C GLY A 90 -9.36 -3.74 2.45
N THR A 91 -9.88 -2.78 1.69
CA THR A 91 -11.10 -2.02 2.03
C THR A 91 -12.29 -2.95 2.33
N THR A 92 -12.45 -4.04 1.59
CA THR A 92 -13.46 -5.07 1.88
C THR A 92 -13.24 -5.71 3.26
N ASN A 93 -12.00 -6.04 3.60
CA ASN A 93 -11.65 -6.59 4.92
C ASN A 93 -11.96 -5.57 6.02
N PHE A 94 -11.59 -4.31 5.79
CA PHE A 94 -11.88 -3.22 6.71
C PHE A 94 -13.38 -3.05 6.92
N ALA A 95 -14.18 -3.04 5.85
CA ALA A 95 -15.64 -2.92 5.91
C ALA A 95 -16.28 -4.05 6.74
N HIS A 96 -15.75 -5.26 6.64
CA HIS A 96 -16.23 -6.45 7.36
C HIS A 96 -15.52 -6.71 8.69
N ALA A 97 -14.69 -5.80 9.18
CA ALA A 97 -13.90 -5.96 10.42
C ALA A 97 -12.98 -7.20 10.40
N TYR A 98 -12.51 -7.61 9.24
CA TYR A 98 -11.49 -8.65 9.11
C TYR A 98 -10.10 -8.01 9.20
N PRO A 99 -9.24 -8.38 10.20
CA PRO A 99 -8.03 -7.64 10.54
C PRO A 99 -6.86 -7.96 9.59
N GLN A 100 -7.07 -7.79 8.31
CA GLN A 100 -6.06 -7.93 7.25
C GLN A 100 -6.16 -6.72 6.34
N VAL A 101 -5.46 -5.66 6.71
CA VAL A 101 -5.44 -4.36 6.03
C VAL A 101 -4.05 -3.76 6.08
N ALA A 102 -3.69 -2.99 5.08
CA ALA A 102 -2.40 -2.33 5.02
C ALA A 102 -2.47 -0.94 4.36
N VAL A 103 -1.47 -0.12 4.63
CA VAL A 103 -1.11 1.05 3.83
C VAL A 103 0.05 0.65 2.93
N SER A 104 -0.08 0.81 1.63
CA SER A 104 0.96 0.49 0.65
C SER A 104 1.48 1.76 -0.01
N ILE A 105 2.80 1.98 0.03
CA ILE A 105 3.46 3.15 -0.57
C ILE A 105 4.71 2.67 -1.32
N ALA A 106 4.79 2.98 -2.60
CA ALA A 106 5.97 2.71 -3.40
C ALA A 106 6.52 3.99 -4.03
N LEU A 107 7.85 4.05 -4.18
CA LEU A 107 8.51 5.09 -4.95
C LEU A 107 9.10 4.50 -6.22
N GLU A 108 8.65 5.03 -7.32
CA GLU A 108 9.16 4.76 -8.65
C GLU A 108 10.12 5.86 -9.09
N PHE A 109 11.23 5.48 -9.72
CA PHE A 109 12.12 6.36 -10.45
C PHE A 109 12.31 5.84 -11.85
N SER A 110 12.03 6.65 -12.88
CA SER A 110 12.13 6.27 -14.29
C SER A 110 11.46 4.90 -14.59
N ARG A 111 10.24 4.68 -14.10
CA ARG A 111 9.43 3.45 -14.24
C ARG A 111 10.01 2.21 -13.54
N GLN A 112 10.88 2.38 -12.58
CA GLN A 112 11.41 1.29 -11.77
C GLN A 112 11.13 1.56 -10.29
N ILE A 113 10.54 0.61 -9.58
CA ILE A 113 10.37 0.71 -8.14
C ILE A 113 11.73 0.66 -7.46
N ILE A 114 12.06 1.69 -6.68
CA ILE A 114 13.31 1.82 -5.94
C ILE A 114 13.12 1.71 -4.42
N LEU A 115 11.90 1.96 -3.93
CA LEU A 115 11.51 1.83 -2.53
C LEU A 115 10.08 1.31 -2.47
N GLY A 116 9.80 0.38 -1.56
CA GLY A 116 8.46 -0.08 -1.21
C GLY A 116 8.29 -0.14 0.29
N LEU A 117 7.11 0.24 0.77
CA LEU A 117 6.70 0.17 2.17
C LEU A 117 5.26 -0.33 2.25
N VAL A 118 5.03 -1.37 3.07
CA VAL A 118 3.70 -1.87 3.42
C VAL A 118 3.59 -1.84 4.94
N TYR A 119 2.60 -1.12 5.45
CA TYR A 119 2.38 -0.98 6.88
C TYR A 119 1.02 -1.55 7.29
N ASP A 120 1.03 -2.65 8.06
CA ASP A 120 -0.15 -3.13 8.78
C ASP A 120 -0.35 -2.30 10.06
N PRO A 121 -1.35 -1.43 10.12
CA PRO A 121 -1.57 -0.58 11.27
C PRO A 121 -2.12 -1.32 12.47
N LEU A 122 -2.78 -2.47 12.30
CA LEU A 122 -3.40 -3.24 13.37
C LEU A 122 -2.36 -4.09 14.10
N ARG A 123 -1.43 -4.72 13.35
CA ARG A 123 -0.31 -5.48 13.91
C ARG A 123 0.90 -4.61 14.24
N ARG A 124 0.93 -3.36 13.74
CA ARG A 124 2.10 -2.46 13.84
C ARG A 124 3.34 -3.05 13.18
N GLU A 125 3.15 -3.68 12.04
CA GLU A 125 4.19 -4.28 11.23
C GLU A 125 4.48 -3.40 10.02
N CYS A 126 5.74 -2.98 9.87
CA CYS A 126 6.22 -2.20 8.73
C CYS A 126 7.20 -3.04 7.92
N PHE A 127 6.77 -3.49 6.78
CA PHE A 127 7.63 -4.10 5.77
C PHE A 127 8.20 -3.00 4.88
N ARG A 128 9.51 -2.97 4.71
CA ARG A 128 10.19 -2.00 3.84
C ARG A 128 11.25 -2.70 3.01
N ALA A 129 11.32 -2.33 1.74
CA ALA A 129 12.36 -2.79 0.84
C ALA A 129 12.94 -1.63 0.03
N VAL A 130 14.25 -1.68 -0.19
CA VAL A 130 14.98 -0.76 -1.06
C VAL A 130 15.69 -1.58 -2.12
N LYS A 131 15.58 -1.15 -3.38
CA LYS A 131 16.22 -1.84 -4.50
C LYS A 131 17.71 -2.08 -4.25
N GLY A 132 18.14 -3.35 -4.30
CA GLY A 132 19.52 -3.76 -4.07
C GLY A 132 19.96 -3.81 -2.59
N GLN A 133 19.08 -3.47 -1.63
CA GLN A 133 19.42 -3.47 -0.20
C GLN A 133 18.67 -4.55 0.61
N GLY A 134 17.70 -5.25 -0.03
CA GLY A 134 16.87 -6.26 0.62
C GLY A 134 15.67 -5.69 1.31
N ALA A 135 15.07 -6.46 2.23
CA ALA A 135 13.84 -6.11 2.93
C ALA A 135 13.98 -6.21 4.45
N THR A 136 13.17 -5.42 5.16
CA THR A 136 13.08 -5.41 6.62
C THR A 136 11.63 -5.49 7.09
N LEU A 137 11.42 -6.04 8.29
CA LEU A 137 10.20 -5.92 9.09
C LEU A 137 10.56 -5.18 10.39
N ASN A 138 9.94 -4.02 10.60
CA ASN A 138 10.24 -3.16 11.75
C ASN A 138 11.75 -2.91 11.92
N ASP A 139 12.42 -2.60 10.81
CA ASP A 139 13.87 -2.38 10.69
C ASP A 139 14.76 -3.62 10.85
N GLU A 140 14.22 -4.77 11.24
CA GLU A 140 14.95 -6.03 11.29
C GLU A 140 14.96 -6.71 9.91
N ARG A 141 16.14 -7.19 9.49
CA ARG A 141 16.29 -7.80 8.16
C ARG A 141 15.52 -9.11 8.06
N ILE A 142 14.69 -9.22 7.02
CA ILE A 142 13.96 -10.43 6.68
C ILE A 142 14.52 -11.11 5.43
N ARG A 143 14.26 -12.42 5.32
CA ARG A 143 14.64 -13.26 4.17
C ARG A 143 13.48 -14.18 3.83
N ILE A 144 13.43 -14.63 2.58
CA ILE A 144 12.53 -15.69 2.16
C ILE A 144 12.84 -16.99 2.89
N SER A 145 11.85 -17.90 2.98
CA SER A 145 12.06 -19.25 3.51
C SER A 145 13.02 -20.06 2.62
N ALA A 146 13.57 -21.14 3.16
CA ALA A 146 14.40 -22.08 2.39
C ALA A 146 13.59 -23.18 1.70
N VAL A 147 12.24 -23.06 1.67
CA VAL A 147 11.35 -24.02 1.02
C VAL A 147 11.49 -23.89 -0.49
N ASP A 148 11.86 -24.97 -1.15
CA ASP A 148 12.09 -25.06 -2.61
C ASP A 148 11.07 -25.95 -3.35
N LYS A 149 10.13 -26.56 -2.60
CA LYS A 149 9.10 -27.46 -3.14
C LYS A 149 7.70 -26.94 -2.85
N LEU A 150 6.81 -26.99 -3.84
CA LEU A 150 5.43 -26.53 -3.71
C LEU A 150 4.64 -27.31 -2.68
N ASP A 151 4.87 -28.61 -2.55
CA ASP A 151 4.20 -29.48 -1.57
C ASP A 151 4.55 -29.18 -0.09
N GLN A 152 5.59 -28.36 0.10
CA GLN A 152 6.05 -27.91 1.41
C GLN A 152 5.80 -26.43 1.65
N ALA A 153 5.30 -25.72 0.64
CA ALA A 153 5.09 -24.28 0.69
C ALA A 153 3.70 -23.92 1.22
N LEU A 154 3.64 -22.87 2.05
CA LEU A 154 2.39 -22.18 2.33
C LEU A 154 2.14 -21.16 1.24
N LEU A 155 1.09 -21.35 0.46
CA LEU A 155 0.71 -20.45 -0.62
C LEU A 155 -0.55 -19.68 -0.25
N ALA A 156 -0.63 -18.44 -0.71
CA ALA A 156 -1.83 -17.63 -0.65
C ALA A 156 -2.12 -17.05 -2.04
N THR A 157 -3.40 -16.88 -2.36
CA THR A 157 -3.84 -16.24 -3.59
C THR A 157 -5.05 -15.36 -3.34
N GLY A 158 -5.31 -14.43 -4.24
CA GLY A 158 -6.51 -13.63 -4.31
C GLY A 158 -7.11 -13.70 -5.72
N PHE A 159 -8.39 -13.41 -5.82
CA PHE A 159 -9.07 -13.33 -7.10
C PHE A 159 -9.53 -11.90 -7.35
N PRO A 160 -9.38 -11.37 -8.58
CA PRO A 160 -9.89 -10.04 -8.94
C PRO A 160 -11.42 -10.00 -8.91
N TYR A 161 -11.96 -8.79 -9.01
CA TYR A 161 -13.40 -8.56 -8.88
C TYR A 161 -14.22 -9.19 -10.01
N ASP A 162 -13.63 -9.45 -11.18
CA ASP A 162 -14.25 -10.09 -12.34
C ASP A 162 -14.31 -11.63 -12.26
N ARG A 163 -13.99 -12.21 -11.09
CA ARG A 163 -13.93 -13.68 -10.88
C ARG A 163 -15.23 -14.42 -11.23
N ARG A 164 -16.38 -13.74 -11.18
CA ARG A 164 -17.67 -14.35 -11.55
C ARG A 164 -17.80 -14.50 -13.06
N ASP A 165 -17.32 -13.51 -13.81
CA ASP A 165 -17.43 -13.46 -15.26
C ASP A 165 -16.32 -14.30 -15.93
N ASN A 166 -15.18 -14.47 -15.25
CA ASN A 166 -14.00 -15.19 -15.71
C ASN A 166 -13.67 -16.42 -14.85
N ALA A 167 -14.68 -17.06 -14.23
CA ALA A 167 -14.49 -18.18 -13.31
C ALA A 167 -13.68 -19.33 -13.93
N ASP A 168 -13.95 -19.70 -15.17
CA ASP A 168 -13.25 -20.79 -15.88
C ASP A 168 -11.75 -20.54 -16.07
N PHE A 169 -11.34 -19.27 -16.14
CA PHE A 169 -9.93 -18.88 -16.18
C PHE A 169 -9.27 -19.07 -14.82
N TYR A 170 -9.91 -18.62 -13.75
CA TYR A 170 -9.34 -18.66 -12.40
C TYR A 170 -9.37 -20.05 -11.74
N LEU A 171 -10.27 -20.94 -12.17
CA LEU A 171 -10.35 -22.33 -11.66
C LEU A 171 -9.30 -23.27 -12.26
N ARG A 172 -8.41 -22.78 -13.13
CA ARG A 172 -7.33 -23.59 -13.72
C ARG A 172 -6.03 -23.59 -12.90
N PHE A 173 -6.01 -22.89 -11.78
CA PHE A 173 -4.84 -22.78 -10.90
C PHE A 173 -5.00 -23.50 -9.58
#